data_86e32ae18079d470b08da81b1dac167c
#
_entry.id   86e32ae18079d470b08da81b1dac167c
#
_cell.length_a   1.000
_cell.length_b   1.000
_cell.length_c   1.000
_cell.angle_alpha   90.00
_cell.angle_beta   90.00
_cell.angle_gamma   90.00
#
_symmetry.space_group_name_H-M   'P 1'
#
loop_
_entity.id
_entity.type
_entity.pdbx_description
1 polymer ?
#
loop_
_entity_poly.entity_id
_entity_poly.type
_entity_poly.pdbx_seq_one_letter_code
_entity_poly.pdbx_strand_id
1 'polypeptide(L)'
;MGSLAYVIIIGILIAFVATALIFIIKNIIAPSKIDGIPKLIKDGRFQAAQRCAKSVISKNPRNFLAHYFLGEAYLKDGKQELAYIEYKTVNQNALFNGEIPEAEFRKEMAELYKRFNQPDKALKEYLLLTKLEPNNPENTFKAAEILETQGNAKLAMGFYQKTILLNKRNPKAYTSIGRLLLRAKNYTQAKQALETSIKLNPESYENYYYLGKVCKENKDLSTAVKLLEKAERSQEYRQKALVEKGTCLMMADQLEKATDAFERAVANAKVPNSQETLYARYFLGICYEKSRKIEKAIEQWETVYKCNSKFKDVVSKLNQYKELETNDGIKEYLTANNQQFVELCKRILLAGYNLQSQKTDFTPYGCQILATEKKQEAFLNAKQQFFLAQFYRSTDTIEETPVRKLADTIKTKGYVKGLLFASSDFSHAAQVFADSRPLALIPKDTLESLFRKAGIQ
;
A
#
# COMPACT_ATOMS: atom_id res chain seq x y z
N MET A 1 -4.25 -42.64 -86.68
CA MET A 1 -4.47 -42.30 -85.27
C MET A 1 -3.38 -41.40 -84.61
N GLY A 2 -2.26 -41.12 -85.30
CA GLY A 2 -1.19 -40.32 -84.73
C GLY A 2 -1.40 -38.77 -84.68
N SER A 3 -2.13 -38.23 -85.68
CA SER A 3 -2.25 -36.74 -85.75
C SER A 3 -3.17 -36.11 -84.70
N LEU A 4 -4.24 -36.85 -84.29
CA LEU A 4 -5.15 -36.31 -83.25
C LEU A 4 -4.53 -36.34 -81.88
N ALA A 5 -3.69 -37.29 -81.54
CA ALA A 5 -2.94 -37.33 -80.26
C ALA A 5 -1.90 -36.21 -80.18
N TYR A 6 -1.23 -35.88 -81.25
CA TYR A 6 -0.30 -34.79 -81.34
C TYR A 6 -0.96 -33.40 -81.13
N VAL A 7 -2.16 -33.21 -81.71
CA VAL A 7 -2.93 -31.96 -81.52
C VAL A 7 -3.40 -31.81 -80.08
N ILE A 8 -3.81 -32.89 -79.43
CA ILE A 8 -4.21 -32.87 -77.98
C ILE A 8 -3.03 -32.58 -77.09
N ILE A 9 -1.87 -33.20 -77.32
CA ILE A 9 -0.65 -32.94 -76.56
C ILE A 9 -0.19 -31.51 -76.68
N ILE A 10 -0.18 -30.94 -77.91
CA ILE A 10 0.17 -29.52 -78.13
C ILE A 10 -0.84 -28.61 -77.44
N GLY A 11 -2.15 -28.91 -77.48
CA GLY A 11 -3.18 -28.13 -76.76
C GLY A 11 -2.97 -28.10 -75.24
N ILE A 12 -2.64 -29.26 -74.63
CA ILE A 12 -2.32 -29.37 -73.21
C ILE A 12 -1.05 -28.58 -72.86
N LEU A 13 -0.03 -28.62 -73.72
CA LEU A 13 1.23 -27.90 -73.50
C LEU A 13 1.04 -26.38 -73.61
N ILE A 14 0.22 -25.91 -74.55
CA ILE A 14 -0.14 -24.48 -74.65
C ILE A 14 -0.95 -24.03 -73.44
N ALA A 15 -1.92 -24.84 -72.98
CA ALA A 15 -2.69 -24.53 -71.79
C ALA A 15 -1.83 -24.49 -70.52
N PHE A 16 -0.87 -25.42 -70.40
CA PHE A 16 0.12 -25.38 -69.30
C PHE A 16 1.04 -24.18 -69.33
N VAL A 17 1.58 -23.82 -70.52
CA VAL A 17 2.39 -22.63 -70.71
C VAL A 17 1.58 -21.35 -70.44
N ALA A 18 0.31 -21.28 -70.88
CA ALA A 18 -0.59 -20.16 -70.63
C ALA A 18 -0.90 -20.01 -69.14
N THR A 19 -1.20 -21.12 -68.46
CA THR A 19 -1.44 -21.10 -66.97
C THR A 19 -0.17 -20.74 -66.22
N ALA A 20 1.00 -21.27 -66.61
CA ALA A 20 2.28 -20.88 -66.02
C ALA A 20 2.62 -19.40 -66.28
N LEU A 21 2.38 -18.87 -67.46
CA LEU A 21 2.51 -17.46 -67.79
C LEU A 21 1.55 -16.57 -66.99
N ILE A 22 0.30 -16.96 -66.87
CA ILE A 22 -0.69 -16.24 -66.02
C ILE A 22 -0.26 -16.29 -64.55
N PHE A 23 0.29 -17.40 -64.06
CA PHE A 23 0.82 -17.53 -62.71
C PHE A 23 2.07 -16.64 -62.51
N ILE A 24 2.97 -16.58 -63.48
CA ILE A 24 4.17 -15.75 -63.48
C ILE A 24 3.77 -14.25 -63.56
N ILE A 25 2.82 -13.87 -64.40
CA ILE A 25 2.31 -12.51 -64.54
C ILE A 25 1.59 -12.09 -63.24
N LYS A 26 0.77 -12.95 -62.65
CA LYS A 26 0.12 -12.65 -61.37
C LYS A 26 1.09 -12.54 -60.19
N ASN A 27 2.17 -13.31 -60.18
CA ASN A 27 3.07 -13.34 -59.02
C ASN A 27 4.32 -12.46 -59.16
N ILE A 28 4.78 -12.16 -60.44
CA ILE A 28 6.02 -11.44 -60.72
C ILE A 28 5.77 -10.05 -61.29
N ILE A 29 4.74 -9.88 -62.12
CA ILE A 29 4.47 -8.64 -62.86
C ILE A 29 3.34 -7.79 -62.26
N ALA A 30 2.42 -8.43 -61.45
CA ALA A 30 1.49 -7.64 -60.66
C ALA A 30 2.32 -6.69 -59.77
N PRO A 31 2.28 -5.39 -59.93
CA PRO A 31 2.93 -4.48 -59.01
C PRO A 31 2.32 -4.79 -57.62
N SER A 32 3.14 -5.24 -56.70
CA SER A 32 2.76 -5.28 -55.32
C SER A 32 2.49 -3.83 -54.93
N LYS A 33 1.25 -3.37 -55.17
CA LYS A 33 0.87 -1.99 -54.91
C LYS A 33 0.90 -1.82 -53.41
N ILE A 34 1.91 -1.15 -52.93
CA ILE A 34 2.04 -0.72 -51.53
C ILE A 34 0.76 -0.02 -51.06
N ASP A 35 0.11 0.72 -51.98
CA ASP A 35 -1.17 1.41 -51.77
C ASP A 35 -2.34 0.49 -51.38
N GLY A 36 -2.27 -0.81 -51.68
CA GLY A 36 -3.29 -1.78 -51.28
C GLY A 36 -3.12 -2.31 -49.83
N ILE A 37 -1.96 -2.16 -49.20
CA ILE A 37 -1.66 -2.71 -47.90
C ILE A 37 -2.50 -2.06 -46.79
N PRO A 38 -2.67 -0.72 -46.70
CA PRO A 38 -3.52 -0.08 -45.71
C PRO A 38 -4.97 -0.59 -45.74
N LYS A 39 -5.50 -0.83 -46.95
CA LYS A 39 -6.85 -1.38 -47.11
C LYS A 39 -6.96 -2.80 -46.49
N LEU A 40 -5.97 -3.66 -46.76
CA LEU A 40 -5.92 -5.01 -46.20
C LEU A 40 -5.86 -4.98 -44.66
N ILE A 41 -5.10 -4.04 -44.08
CA ILE A 41 -5.03 -3.84 -42.63
C ILE A 41 -6.38 -3.38 -42.09
N LYS A 42 -7.01 -2.41 -42.74
CA LYS A 42 -8.33 -1.90 -42.35
C LYS A 42 -9.42 -2.98 -42.42
N ASP A 43 -9.35 -3.86 -43.42
CA ASP A 43 -10.29 -4.96 -43.63
C ASP A 43 -10.00 -6.16 -42.66
N GLY A 44 -9.05 -6.07 -41.74
CA GLY A 44 -8.67 -7.13 -40.83
C GLY A 44 -7.88 -8.29 -41.47
N ARG A 45 -7.45 -8.16 -42.73
CA ARG A 45 -6.73 -9.18 -43.49
C ARG A 45 -5.23 -9.11 -43.25
N PHE A 46 -4.82 -9.19 -41.98
CA PHE A 46 -3.44 -8.92 -41.55
C PHE A 46 -2.41 -9.85 -42.17
N GLN A 47 -2.70 -11.14 -42.34
CA GLN A 47 -1.76 -12.06 -42.98
C GLN A 47 -1.55 -11.77 -44.47
N ALA A 48 -2.58 -11.27 -45.15
CA ALA A 48 -2.46 -10.87 -46.54
C ALA A 48 -1.61 -9.58 -46.64
N ALA A 49 -1.84 -8.60 -45.75
CA ALA A 49 -1.05 -7.38 -45.64
C ALA A 49 0.43 -7.69 -45.36
N GLN A 50 0.73 -8.60 -44.44
CA GLN A 50 2.10 -9.07 -44.12
C GLN A 50 2.78 -9.68 -45.36
N ARG A 51 2.08 -10.54 -46.11
CA ARG A 51 2.63 -11.16 -47.33
C ARG A 51 2.93 -10.08 -48.42
N CYS A 52 2.00 -9.16 -48.64
CA CYS A 52 2.21 -8.05 -49.58
C CYS A 52 3.40 -7.18 -49.17
N ALA A 53 3.47 -6.74 -47.92
CA ALA A 53 4.58 -5.92 -47.41
C ALA A 53 5.93 -6.64 -47.55
N LYS A 54 6.02 -7.90 -47.18
CA LYS A 54 7.23 -8.73 -47.33
C LYS A 54 7.66 -8.86 -48.81
N SER A 55 6.72 -8.99 -49.75
CA SER A 55 7.00 -9.04 -51.15
C SER A 55 7.57 -7.71 -51.68
N VAL A 56 7.15 -6.57 -51.12
CA VAL A 56 7.75 -5.27 -51.44
C VAL A 56 9.16 -5.18 -50.88
N ILE A 57 9.35 -5.53 -49.61
CA ILE A 57 10.62 -5.49 -48.91
C ILE A 57 11.66 -6.42 -49.57
N SER A 58 11.26 -7.62 -50.05
CA SER A 58 12.17 -8.53 -50.75
C SER A 58 12.70 -7.97 -52.05
N LYS A 59 11.96 -7.09 -52.73
CA LYS A 59 12.39 -6.39 -53.97
C LYS A 59 13.18 -5.11 -53.66
N ASN A 60 12.78 -4.40 -52.62
CA ASN A 60 13.44 -3.19 -52.14
C ASN A 60 13.55 -3.16 -50.64
N PRO A 61 14.65 -3.66 -50.06
CA PRO A 61 14.88 -3.71 -48.61
C PRO A 61 14.91 -2.35 -47.94
N ARG A 62 15.06 -1.26 -48.66
CA ARG A 62 15.02 0.13 -48.13
C ARG A 62 13.67 0.81 -48.30
N ASN A 63 12.63 0.05 -48.62
CA ASN A 63 11.28 0.60 -48.64
C ASN A 63 10.72 0.71 -47.23
N PHE A 64 11.00 1.82 -46.55
CA PHE A 64 10.61 2.03 -45.14
C PHE A 64 9.09 2.16 -44.95
N LEU A 65 8.35 2.57 -45.99
CA LEU A 65 6.89 2.57 -45.97
C LEU A 65 6.34 1.14 -45.93
N ALA A 66 6.96 0.19 -46.63
CA ALA A 66 6.59 -1.21 -46.55
C ALA A 66 6.93 -1.83 -45.18
N HIS A 67 8.06 -1.46 -44.56
CA HIS A 67 8.40 -1.82 -43.19
C HIS A 67 7.39 -1.25 -42.18
N TYR A 68 6.96 0.00 -42.36
CA TYR A 68 5.93 0.60 -41.51
C TYR A 68 4.62 -0.19 -41.57
N PHE A 69 4.08 -0.46 -42.78
CA PHE A 69 2.86 -1.23 -42.91
C PHE A 69 3.00 -2.69 -42.47
N LEU A 70 4.19 -3.29 -42.60
CA LEU A 70 4.44 -4.63 -42.08
C LEU A 70 4.39 -4.62 -40.53
N GLY A 71 5.00 -3.62 -39.89
CA GLY A 71 4.95 -3.40 -38.46
C GLY A 71 3.53 -3.17 -37.98
N GLU A 72 2.73 -2.33 -38.65
CA GLU A 72 1.33 -2.09 -38.32
C GLU A 72 0.49 -3.38 -38.46
N ALA A 73 0.68 -4.14 -39.53
CA ALA A 73 0.00 -5.42 -39.72
C ALA A 73 0.36 -6.44 -38.64
N TYR A 74 1.61 -6.43 -38.17
CA TYR A 74 2.02 -7.27 -37.03
C TYR A 74 1.40 -6.82 -35.71
N LEU A 75 1.34 -5.50 -35.46
CA LEU A 75 0.68 -4.98 -34.24
C LEU A 75 -0.78 -5.38 -34.17
N LYS A 76 -1.51 -5.22 -35.29
CA LYS A 76 -2.93 -5.59 -35.37
C LYS A 76 -3.16 -7.11 -35.28
N ASP A 77 -2.18 -7.92 -35.71
CA ASP A 77 -2.19 -9.38 -35.61
C ASP A 77 -1.66 -9.88 -34.23
N GLY A 78 -1.34 -8.98 -33.29
CA GLY A 78 -0.86 -9.32 -31.93
C GLY A 78 0.61 -9.74 -31.86
N LYS A 79 1.37 -9.65 -32.97
CA LYS A 79 2.78 -10.07 -33.07
C LYS A 79 3.73 -8.91 -32.77
N GLN A 80 3.79 -8.54 -31.50
CA GLN A 80 4.44 -7.28 -31.04
C GLN A 80 5.97 -7.29 -31.23
N GLU A 81 6.62 -8.44 -31.05
CA GLU A 81 8.08 -8.59 -31.23
C GLU A 81 8.47 -8.33 -32.70
N LEU A 82 7.70 -8.90 -33.64
CA LEU A 82 7.93 -8.69 -35.06
C LEU A 82 7.66 -7.24 -35.46
N ALA A 83 6.59 -6.65 -34.93
CA ALA A 83 6.29 -5.23 -35.16
C ALA A 83 7.42 -4.33 -34.66
N TYR A 84 7.97 -4.64 -33.49
CA TYR A 84 9.09 -3.88 -32.91
C TYR A 84 10.34 -3.90 -33.81
N ILE A 85 10.65 -5.05 -34.40
CA ILE A 85 11.79 -5.19 -35.33
C ILE A 85 11.59 -4.30 -36.54
N GLU A 86 10.43 -4.36 -37.18
CA GLU A 86 10.12 -3.56 -38.38
C GLU A 86 10.11 -2.07 -38.04
N TYR A 87 9.47 -1.68 -36.95
CA TYR A 87 9.41 -0.29 -36.50
C TYR A 87 10.78 0.27 -36.09
N LYS A 88 11.65 -0.58 -35.51
CA LYS A 88 13.03 -0.18 -35.23
C LYS A 88 13.79 0.14 -36.51
N THR A 89 13.58 -0.64 -37.58
CA THR A 89 14.16 -0.39 -38.89
C THR A 89 13.69 0.94 -39.47
N VAL A 90 12.39 1.24 -39.37
CA VAL A 90 11.81 2.55 -39.78
C VAL A 90 12.40 3.68 -38.94
N ASN A 91 12.40 3.55 -37.61
CA ASN A 91 12.86 4.62 -36.71
C ASN A 91 14.34 5.00 -36.91
N GLN A 92 15.17 4.03 -37.31
CA GLN A 92 16.60 4.25 -37.50
C GLN A 92 16.96 4.85 -38.88
N ASN A 93 16.16 4.58 -39.91
CA ASN A 93 16.58 4.79 -41.31
C ASN A 93 15.58 5.60 -42.14
N ALA A 94 14.32 5.70 -41.75
CA ALA A 94 13.32 6.39 -42.53
C ALA A 94 13.46 7.93 -42.43
N LEU A 95 13.25 8.61 -43.57
CA LEU A 95 12.99 10.03 -43.59
C LEU A 95 11.47 10.25 -43.53
N PHE A 96 11.02 11.02 -42.54
CA PHE A 96 9.59 11.33 -42.38
C PHE A 96 9.23 12.51 -43.31
N ASN A 97 8.97 12.18 -44.57
CA ASN A 97 8.65 13.13 -45.64
C ASN A 97 7.15 13.25 -45.95
N GLY A 98 6.29 12.72 -45.09
CA GLY A 98 4.83 12.72 -45.22
C GLY A 98 4.22 11.41 -45.73
N GLU A 99 5.01 10.45 -46.23
CA GLU A 99 4.50 9.13 -46.64
C GLU A 99 4.17 8.26 -45.44
N ILE A 100 5.00 8.29 -44.38
CA ILE A 100 4.76 7.63 -43.10
C ILE A 100 4.14 8.65 -42.14
N PRO A 101 2.98 8.37 -41.55
CA PRO A 101 2.35 9.27 -40.59
C PRO A 101 3.18 9.31 -39.29
N GLU A 102 4.10 10.26 -39.20
CA GLU A 102 5.12 10.31 -38.15
C GLU A 102 4.53 10.30 -36.73
N ALA A 103 3.45 11.02 -36.51
CA ALA A 103 2.84 11.12 -35.20
C ALA A 103 2.25 9.76 -34.73
N GLU A 104 1.52 9.07 -35.62
CA GLU A 104 1.00 7.73 -35.32
C GLU A 104 2.12 6.71 -35.09
N PHE A 105 3.11 6.71 -36.00
CA PHE A 105 4.29 5.84 -35.86
C PHE A 105 4.98 6.03 -34.53
N ARG A 106 5.25 7.29 -34.13
CA ARG A 106 5.93 7.59 -32.86
C ARG A 106 5.11 7.19 -31.63
N LYS A 107 3.77 7.32 -31.69
CA LYS A 107 2.87 6.85 -30.62
C LYS A 107 2.97 5.33 -30.45
N GLU A 108 2.88 4.59 -31.56
CA GLU A 108 2.98 3.13 -31.54
C GLU A 108 4.37 2.65 -31.11
N MET A 109 5.42 3.31 -31.57
CA MET A 109 6.80 3.02 -31.19
C MET A 109 7.04 3.29 -29.70
N ALA A 110 6.50 4.38 -29.14
CA ALA A 110 6.58 4.68 -27.72
C ALA A 110 5.90 3.62 -26.87
N GLU A 111 4.70 3.14 -27.28
CA GLU A 111 4.01 2.07 -26.59
C GLU A 111 4.78 0.73 -26.67
N LEU A 112 5.40 0.42 -27.80
CA LEU A 112 6.29 -0.73 -27.92
C LEU A 112 7.50 -0.61 -26.99
N TYR A 113 8.16 0.54 -26.92
CA TYR A 113 9.26 0.75 -25.98
C TYR A 113 8.84 0.57 -24.54
N LYS A 114 7.64 1.01 -24.15
CA LYS A 114 7.09 0.76 -22.80
C LYS A 114 6.91 -0.73 -22.52
N ARG A 115 6.33 -1.47 -23.47
CA ARG A 115 6.11 -2.93 -23.33
C ARG A 115 7.41 -3.71 -23.20
N PHE A 116 8.45 -3.29 -23.92
CA PHE A 116 9.79 -3.89 -23.87
C PHE A 116 10.67 -3.30 -22.74
N ASN A 117 10.08 -2.64 -21.78
CA ASN A 117 10.75 -2.06 -20.60
C ASN A 117 11.92 -1.13 -20.97
N GLN A 118 11.72 -0.27 -22.00
CA GLN A 118 12.67 0.73 -22.45
C GLN A 118 12.11 2.16 -22.25
N PRO A 119 11.89 2.60 -20.99
CA PRO A 119 11.18 3.84 -20.68
C PRO A 119 11.92 5.09 -21.20
N ASP A 120 13.25 5.08 -21.22
CA ASP A 120 14.04 6.22 -21.76
C ASP A 120 13.77 6.47 -23.25
N LYS A 121 13.63 5.39 -24.03
CA LYS A 121 13.31 5.50 -25.45
C LYS A 121 11.85 5.92 -25.65
N ALA A 122 10.94 5.38 -24.87
CA ALA A 122 9.54 5.80 -24.90
C ALA A 122 9.40 7.30 -24.58
N LEU A 123 10.14 7.78 -23.57
CA LEU A 123 10.16 9.21 -23.24
C LEU A 123 10.65 10.07 -24.41
N LYS A 124 11.72 9.65 -25.10
CA LYS A 124 12.22 10.38 -26.29
C LYS A 124 11.15 10.51 -27.35
N GLU A 125 10.42 9.44 -27.65
CA GLU A 125 9.33 9.49 -28.64
C GLU A 125 8.21 10.43 -28.20
N TYR A 126 7.77 10.38 -26.92
CA TYR A 126 6.75 11.32 -26.42
C TYR A 126 7.24 12.77 -26.41
N LEU A 127 8.51 13.04 -26.13
CA LEU A 127 9.08 14.38 -26.21
C LEU A 127 9.10 14.90 -27.68
N LEU A 128 9.37 14.03 -28.66
CA LEU A 128 9.23 14.38 -30.09
C LEU A 128 7.77 14.65 -30.43
N LEU A 129 6.84 13.81 -29.96
CA LEU A 129 5.40 14.02 -30.14
C LEU A 129 4.91 15.36 -29.56
N THR A 130 5.46 15.82 -28.44
CA THR A 130 5.11 17.15 -27.89
C THR A 130 5.58 18.31 -28.79
N LYS A 131 6.55 18.08 -29.70
CA LYS A 131 6.98 19.05 -30.68
C LYS A 131 6.16 18.97 -31.97
N LEU A 132 5.82 17.77 -32.42
CA LEU A 132 5.01 17.53 -33.61
C LEU A 132 3.55 17.95 -33.40
N GLU A 133 2.99 17.67 -32.24
CA GLU A 133 1.62 17.96 -31.86
C GLU A 133 1.59 18.80 -30.55
N PRO A 134 1.99 20.10 -30.61
CA PRO A 134 2.19 20.90 -29.39
C PRO A 134 0.91 21.14 -28.57
N ASN A 135 -0.25 21.04 -29.21
CA ASN A 135 -1.56 21.25 -28.61
C ASN A 135 -2.22 19.94 -28.14
N ASN A 136 -1.56 18.80 -28.29
CA ASN A 136 -2.08 17.52 -27.84
C ASN A 136 -1.72 17.23 -26.37
N PRO A 137 -2.69 17.32 -25.43
CA PRO A 137 -2.43 17.12 -23.99
C PRO A 137 -2.03 15.68 -23.65
N GLU A 138 -2.41 14.69 -24.50
CA GLU A 138 -2.09 13.28 -24.22
C GLU A 138 -0.59 13.03 -24.30
N ASN A 139 0.12 13.66 -25.24
CA ASN A 139 1.56 13.50 -25.39
C ASN A 139 2.32 14.05 -24.17
N THR A 140 1.90 15.20 -23.65
CA THR A 140 2.48 15.76 -22.43
C THR A 140 2.14 14.93 -21.21
N PHE A 141 0.93 14.38 -21.13
CA PHE A 141 0.52 13.50 -20.06
C PHE A 141 1.34 12.20 -20.03
N LYS A 142 1.52 11.56 -21.18
CA LYS A 142 2.32 10.33 -21.31
C LYS A 142 3.80 10.53 -20.98
N ALA A 143 4.38 11.63 -21.40
CA ALA A 143 5.74 11.99 -21.02
C ALA A 143 5.86 12.16 -19.49
N ALA A 144 4.87 12.81 -18.84
CA ALA A 144 4.83 12.98 -17.40
C ALA A 144 4.71 11.64 -16.65
N GLU A 145 3.87 10.71 -17.13
CA GLU A 145 3.73 9.36 -16.55
C GLU A 145 5.08 8.62 -16.53
N ILE A 146 5.83 8.67 -17.63
CA ILE A 146 7.13 8.01 -17.72
C ILE A 146 8.13 8.67 -16.75
N LEU A 147 8.21 10.00 -16.73
CA LEU A 147 9.09 10.74 -15.82
C LEU A 147 8.77 10.45 -14.34
N GLU A 148 7.49 10.30 -14.01
CA GLU A 148 7.08 9.93 -12.65
C GLU A 148 7.54 8.52 -12.28
N THR A 149 7.40 7.54 -13.19
CA THR A 149 7.87 6.16 -12.95
C THR A 149 9.39 6.06 -12.82
N GLN A 150 10.12 6.97 -13.47
CA GLN A 150 11.58 7.11 -13.34
C GLN A 150 12.00 7.87 -12.06
N GLY A 151 11.05 8.30 -11.24
CA GLY A 151 11.33 9.04 -10.00
C GLY A 151 11.61 10.54 -10.23
N ASN A 152 11.49 11.04 -11.45
CA ASN A 152 11.78 12.44 -11.79
C ASN A 152 10.56 13.34 -11.55
N ALA A 153 10.17 13.43 -10.27
CA ALA A 153 8.94 14.09 -9.84
C ALA A 153 8.85 15.57 -10.27
N LYS A 154 9.97 16.29 -10.28
CA LYS A 154 9.99 17.72 -10.65
C LYS A 154 9.63 17.93 -12.12
N LEU A 155 10.24 17.15 -13.02
CA LEU A 155 9.93 17.22 -14.44
C LEU A 155 8.52 16.70 -14.73
N ALA A 156 8.13 15.58 -14.11
CA ALA A 156 6.77 15.05 -14.23
C ALA A 156 5.72 16.09 -13.86
N MET A 157 5.91 16.81 -12.75
CA MET A 157 5.04 17.91 -12.33
C MET A 157 4.89 18.98 -13.41
N GLY A 158 6.00 19.43 -14.01
CA GLY A 158 5.96 20.44 -15.08
C GLY A 158 5.18 19.96 -16.32
N PHE A 159 5.35 18.70 -16.71
CA PHE A 159 4.61 18.12 -17.84
C PHE A 159 3.12 17.92 -17.52
N TYR A 160 2.75 17.50 -16.30
CA TYR A 160 1.35 17.45 -15.89
C TYR A 160 0.69 18.83 -15.85
N GLN A 161 1.41 19.86 -15.37
CA GLN A 161 0.93 21.25 -15.43
C GLN A 161 0.71 21.72 -16.87
N LYS A 162 1.64 21.39 -17.79
CA LYS A 162 1.46 21.66 -19.22
C LYS A 162 0.23 20.93 -19.77
N THR A 163 -0.01 19.69 -19.35
CA THR A 163 -1.23 18.95 -19.72
C THR A 163 -2.51 19.70 -19.30
N ILE A 164 -2.54 20.24 -18.08
CA ILE A 164 -3.68 21.02 -17.58
C ILE A 164 -3.84 22.34 -18.33
N LEU A 165 -2.74 22.99 -18.70
CA LEU A 165 -2.81 24.22 -19.54
C LEU A 165 -3.44 23.94 -20.90
N LEU A 166 -3.15 22.79 -21.52
CA LEU A 166 -3.73 22.36 -22.79
C LEU A 166 -5.15 21.84 -22.64
N ASN A 167 -5.45 21.15 -21.55
CA ASN A 167 -6.78 20.61 -21.25
C ASN A 167 -7.10 20.75 -19.75
N LYS A 168 -7.83 21.81 -19.40
CA LYS A 168 -8.27 22.09 -18.02
C LYS A 168 -9.23 21.04 -17.45
N ARG A 169 -9.81 20.17 -18.28
CA ARG A 169 -10.76 19.12 -17.88
C ARG A 169 -10.11 17.73 -17.88
N ASN A 170 -8.82 17.64 -17.64
CA ASN A 170 -8.12 16.34 -17.53
C ASN A 170 -8.04 15.89 -16.05
N PRO A 171 -8.95 15.04 -15.55
CA PRO A 171 -8.94 14.62 -14.15
C PRO A 171 -7.68 13.81 -13.80
N LYS A 172 -7.16 13.01 -14.72
CA LYS A 172 -5.96 12.19 -14.49
C LYS A 172 -4.72 13.04 -14.16
N ALA A 173 -4.55 14.17 -14.88
CA ALA A 173 -3.44 15.08 -14.60
C ALA A 173 -3.55 15.71 -13.20
N TYR A 174 -4.75 16.12 -12.78
CA TYR A 174 -4.97 16.62 -11.41
C TYR A 174 -4.72 15.54 -10.36
N THR A 175 -5.15 14.29 -10.59
CA THR A 175 -4.84 13.14 -9.71
C THR A 175 -3.34 12.96 -9.52
N SER A 176 -2.59 12.93 -10.63
CA SER A 176 -1.13 12.74 -10.60
C SER A 176 -0.42 13.89 -9.90
N ILE A 177 -0.83 15.13 -10.16
CA ILE A 177 -0.32 16.32 -9.42
C ILE A 177 -0.63 16.18 -7.92
N GLY A 178 -1.86 15.85 -7.55
CA GLY A 178 -2.24 15.67 -6.15
C GLY A 178 -1.42 14.59 -5.43
N ARG A 179 -1.16 13.47 -6.12
CA ARG A 179 -0.31 12.38 -5.62
C ARG A 179 1.16 12.81 -5.44
N LEU A 180 1.73 13.53 -6.40
CA LEU A 180 3.10 14.07 -6.30
C LEU A 180 3.22 15.08 -5.17
N LEU A 181 2.25 15.99 -5.03
CA LEU A 181 2.21 16.98 -3.95
C LEU A 181 2.06 16.34 -2.56
N LEU A 182 1.26 15.25 -2.45
CA LEU A 182 1.16 14.48 -1.21
C LEU A 182 2.52 13.87 -0.83
N ARG A 183 3.25 13.28 -1.80
CA ARG A 183 4.62 12.78 -1.58
C ARG A 183 5.60 13.88 -1.17
N ALA A 184 5.43 15.07 -1.73
CA ALA A 184 6.22 16.26 -1.38
C ALA A 184 5.75 16.93 -0.07
N LYS A 185 4.76 16.37 0.64
CA LYS A 185 4.15 16.90 1.87
C LYS A 185 3.51 18.28 1.71
N ASN A 186 3.18 18.67 0.48
CA ASN A 186 2.44 19.91 0.22
C ASN A 186 0.93 19.61 0.23
N TYR A 187 0.39 19.44 1.42
CA TYR A 187 -0.96 18.95 1.64
C TYR A 187 -2.05 19.91 1.16
N THR A 188 -1.81 21.21 1.26
CA THR A 188 -2.78 22.23 0.83
C THR A 188 -3.02 22.18 -0.69
N GLN A 189 -1.94 22.19 -1.47
CA GLN A 189 -2.06 22.12 -2.92
C GLN A 189 -2.50 20.73 -3.37
N ALA A 190 -2.07 19.65 -2.69
CA ALA A 190 -2.54 18.30 -2.96
C ALA A 190 -4.06 18.18 -2.82
N LYS A 191 -4.63 18.75 -1.75
CA LYS A 191 -6.08 18.80 -1.50
C LYS A 191 -6.80 19.48 -2.66
N GLN A 192 -6.37 20.67 -3.05
CA GLN A 192 -6.99 21.44 -4.14
C GLN A 192 -6.98 20.68 -5.47
N ALA A 193 -5.85 20.06 -5.82
CA ALA A 193 -5.73 19.27 -7.05
C ALA A 193 -6.67 18.06 -7.04
N LEU A 194 -6.71 17.29 -5.94
CA LEU A 194 -7.55 16.10 -5.81
C LEU A 194 -9.05 16.47 -5.77
N GLU A 195 -9.43 17.53 -5.09
CA GLU A 195 -10.82 18.04 -5.09
C GLU A 195 -11.25 18.46 -6.50
N THR A 196 -10.36 19.10 -7.26
CA THR A 196 -10.62 19.44 -8.66
C THR A 196 -10.80 18.18 -9.50
N SER A 197 -9.94 17.17 -9.30
CA SER A 197 -10.07 15.89 -10.00
C SER A 197 -11.39 15.20 -9.68
N ILE A 198 -11.84 15.18 -8.42
CA ILE A 198 -13.12 14.61 -8.00
C ILE A 198 -14.30 15.35 -8.63
N LYS A 199 -14.24 16.68 -8.73
CA LYS A 199 -15.29 17.47 -9.42
C LYS A 199 -15.40 17.10 -10.90
N LEU A 200 -14.27 16.79 -11.55
CA LEU A 200 -14.25 16.40 -12.97
C LEU A 200 -14.61 14.93 -13.19
N ASN A 201 -14.28 14.06 -12.24
CA ASN A 201 -14.58 12.62 -12.29
C ASN A 201 -14.93 12.11 -10.87
N PRO A 202 -16.21 12.20 -10.47
CA PRO A 202 -16.68 11.76 -9.14
C PRO A 202 -16.56 10.26 -8.90
N GLU A 203 -16.46 9.44 -9.94
CA GLU A 203 -16.35 7.97 -9.84
C GLU A 203 -14.91 7.48 -9.66
N SER A 204 -13.93 8.37 -9.57
CA SER A 204 -12.54 8.00 -9.36
C SER A 204 -12.26 7.71 -7.89
N TYR A 205 -12.32 6.44 -7.52
CA TYR A 205 -12.00 5.98 -6.14
C TYR A 205 -10.55 6.25 -5.74
N GLU A 206 -9.63 6.29 -6.69
CA GLU A 206 -8.23 6.70 -6.49
C GLU A 206 -8.14 8.08 -5.83
N ASN A 207 -8.92 9.03 -6.33
CA ASN A 207 -8.92 10.40 -5.79
C ASN A 207 -9.40 10.47 -4.35
N TYR A 208 -10.44 9.72 -4.00
CA TYR A 208 -10.93 9.62 -2.63
C TYR A 208 -9.88 9.01 -1.69
N TYR A 209 -9.15 8.00 -2.17
CA TYR A 209 -8.06 7.41 -1.41
C TYR A 209 -6.93 8.42 -1.11
N TYR A 210 -6.43 9.11 -2.14
CA TYR A 210 -5.36 10.09 -1.93
C TYR A 210 -5.83 11.31 -1.14
N LEU A 211 -7.04 11.79 -1.37
CA LEU A 211 -7.60 12.90 -0.59
C LEU A 211 -7.83 12.51 0.87
N GLY A 212 -8.26 11.27 1.13
CA GLY A 212 -8.34 10.72 2.49
C GLY A 212 -6.99 10.72 3.20
N LYS A 213 -5.91 10.33 2.49
CA LYS A 213 -4.54 10.42 3.02
C LYS A 213 -4.12 11.87 3.32
N VAL A 214 -4.43 12.80 2.42
CA VAL A 214 -4.15 14.23 2.64
C VAL A 214 -4.87 14.75 3.89
N CYS A 215 -6.16 14.41 4.05
CA CYS A 215 -6.93 14.80 5.24
C CYS A 215 -6.36 14.19 6.53
N LYS A 216 -5.90 12.93 6.50
CA LYS A 216 -5.22 12.27 7.62
C LYS A 216 -3.97 13.05 8.06
N GLU A 217 -3.10 13.41 7.10
CA GLU A 217 -1.88 14.16 7.39
C GLU A 217 -2.18 15.57 7.97
N ASN A 218 -3.27 16.19 7.53
CA ASN A 218 -3.78 17.45 8.07
C ASN A 218 -4.54 17.29 9.40
N LYS A 219 -4.59 16.08 10.00
CA LYS A 219 -5.31 15.77 11.24
C LYS A 219 -6.84 15.90 11.15
N ASP A 220 -7.41 16.06 9.96
CA ASP A 220 -8.85 16.01 9.73
C ASP A 220 -9.30 14.55 9.57
N LEU A 221 -9.29 13.84 10.70
CA LEU A 221 -9.54 12.39 10.74
C LEU A 221 -10.98 12.04 10.35
N SER A 222 -11.94 12.90 10.69
CA SER A 222 -13.36 12.69 10.37
C SER A 222 -13.60 12.69 8.87
N THR A 223 -13.08 13.71 8.17
CA THR A 223 -13.17 13.79 6.70
C THR A 223 -12.37 12.67 6.04
N ALA A 224 -11.18 12.35 6.58
CA ALA A 224 -10.35 11.25 6.06
C ALA A 224 -11.12 9.92 6.06
N VAL A 225 -11.77 9.56 7.17
CA VAL A 225 -12.57 8.31 7.28
C VAL A 225 -13.67 8.27 6.23
N LYS A 226 -14.45 9.35 6.06
CA LYS A 226 -15.54 9.42 5.06
C LYS A 226 -15.04 9.25 3.63
N LEU A 227 -13.89 9.83 3.30
CA LEU A 227 -13.29 9.71 1.97
C LEU A 227 -12.77 8.29 1.72
N LEU A 228 -12.11 7.70 2.72
CA LEU A 228 -11.62 6.34 2.65
C LEU A 228 -12.76 5.30 2.55
N GLU A 229 -13.91 5.55 3.18
CA GLU A 229 -15.14 4.74 2.99
C GLU A 229 -15.67 4.76 1.55
N LYS A 230 -15.51 5.88 0.86
CA LYS A 230 -15.82 5.91 -0.57
C LYS A 230 -14.78 5.10 -1.37
N ALA A 231 -13.49 5.26 -1.05
CA ALA A 231 -12.42 4.54 -1.74
C ALA A 231 -12.49 3.02 -1.56
N GLU A 232 -12.96 2.52 -0.41
CA GLU A 232 -13.08 1.07 -0.13
C GLU A 232 -14.10 0.35 -1.04
N ARG A 233 -14.96 1.10 -1.74
CA ARG A 233 -15.89 0.52 -2.73
C ARG A 233 -15.17 -0.04 -3.95
N SER A 234 -14.00 0.50 -4.30
CA SER A 234 -13.16 -0.03 -5.37
C SER A 234 -12.43 -1.29 -4.94
N GLN A 235 -12.51 -2.35 -5.74
CA GLN A 235 -11.75 -3.58 -5.48
C GLN A 235 -10.23 -3.34 -5.45
N GLU A 236 -9.73 -2.38 -6.22
CA GLU A 236 -8.31 -2.04 -6.29
C GLU A 236 -7.83 -1.29 -5.02
N TYR A 237 -8.66 -0.36 -4.53
CA TYR A 237 -8.30 0.50 -3.39
C TYR A 237 -8.81 -0.01 -2.05
N ARG A 238 -9.70 -1.01 -2.03
CA ARG A 238 -10.37 -1.52 -0.81
C ARG A 238 -9.41 -1.80 0.33
N GLN A 239 -8.43 -2.64 0.10
CA GLN A 239 -7.48 -3.03 1.16
C GLN A 239 -6.67 -1.82 1.64
N LYS A 240 -6.13 -1.02 0.71
CA LYS A 240 -5.36 0.19 1.03
C LYS A 240 -6.20 1.20 1.81
N ALA A 241 -7.45 1.41 1.41
CA ALA A 241 -8.37 2.32 2.07
C ALA A 241 -8.74 1.85 3.47
N LEU A 242 -8.98 0.55 3.66
CA LEU A 242 -9.26 -0.03 4.98
C LEU A 242 -8.07 0.14 5.95
N VAL A 243 -6.84 -0.06 5.47
CA VAL A 243 -5.63 0.16 6.29
C VAL A 243 -5.51 1.62 6.72
N GLU A 244 -5.64 2.56 5.79
CA GLU A 244 -5.57 4.00 6.11
C GLU A 244 -6.74 4.44 7.01
N LYS A 245 -7.95 3.92 6.79
CA LYS A 245 -9.13 4.15 7.63
C LYS A 245 -8.90 3.64 9.06
N GLY A 246 -8.38 2.42 9.20
CA GLY A 246 -8.03 1.85 10.50
C GLY A 246 -7.03 2.73 11.24
N THR A 247 -6.00 3.23 10.54
CA THR A 247 -5.02 4.16 11.17
C THR A 247 -5.65 5.48 11.59
N CYS A 248 -6.57 6.06 10.79
CA CYS A 248 -7.32 7.27 11.17
C CYS A 248 -8.17 7.02 12.43
N LEU A 249 -8.86 5.88 12.50
CA LEU A 249 -9.71 5.50 13.63
C LEU A 249 -8.87 5.26 14.89
N MET A 250 -7.70 4.64 14.78
CA MET A 250 -6.75 4.52 15.91
C MET A 250 -6.29 5.89 16.41
N MET A 251 -5.96 6.82 15.51
CA MET A 251 -5.56 8.18 15.87
C MET A 251 -6.71 8.97 16.53
N ALA A 252 -7.95 8.61 16.23
CA ALA A 252 -9.16 9.18 16.84
C ALA A 252 -9.62 8.43 18.09
N ASP A 253 -8.81 7.49 18.60
CA ASP A 253 -9.10 6.62 19.76
C ASP A 253 -10.40 5.78 19.64
N GLN A 254 -10.83 5.50 18.39
CA GLN A 254 -11.98 4.65 18.11
C GLN A 254 -11.53 3.21 17.86
N LEU A 255 -11.05 2.56 18.93
CA LEU A 255 -10.34 1.28 18.86
C LEU A 255 -11.17 0.15 18.24
N GLU A 256 -12.43 0.01 18.61
CA GLU A 256 -13.31 -1.05 18.07
C GLU A 256 -13.50 -0.94 16.56
N LYS A 257 -13.77 0.28 16.07
CA LYS A 257 -13.92 0.52 14.62
C LYS A 257 -12.60 0.34 13.87
N ALA A 258 -11.47 0.69 14.50
CA ALA A 258 -10.15 0.45 13.93
C ALA A 258 -9.88 -1.05 13.77
N THR A 259 -10.24 -1.84 14.80
CA THR A 259 -10.13 -3.31 14.77
C THR A 259 -10.93 -3.88 13.60
N ASP A 260 -12.21 -3.53 13.46
CA ASP A 260 -13.05 -3.96 12.31
C ASP A 260 -12.41 -3.60 10.96
N ALA A 261 -11.92 -2.38 10.83
CA ALA A 261 -11.30 -1.95 9.58
C ALA A 261 -10.05 -2.79 9.24
N PHE A 262 -9.20 -3.09 10.22
CA PHE A 262 -8.01 -3.92 9.97
C PHE A 262 -8.36 -5.40 9.77
N GLU A 263 -9.32 -5.98 10.50
CA GLU A 263 -9.82 -7.33 10.25
C GLU A 263 -10.32 -7.48 8.81
N ARG A 264 -11.12 -6.53 8.36
CA ARG A 264 -11.60 -6.47 6.96
C ARG A 264 -10.46 -6.28 5.97
N ALA A 265 -9.44 -5.48 6.30
CA ALA A 265 -8.26 -5.30 5.44
C ALA A 265 -7.47 -6.60 5.28
N VAL A 266 -7.32 -7.38 6.36
CA VAL A 266 -6.69 -8.71 6.34
C VAL A 266 -7.53 -9.72 5.55
N ALA A 267 -8.85 -9.75 5.76
CA ALA A 267 -9.76 -10.65 5.03
C ALA A 267 -9.81 -10.36 3.53
N ASN A 268 -9.61 -9.11 3.11
CA ASN A 268 -9.57 -8.71 1.70
C ASN A 268 -8.17 -8.78 1.06
N ALA A 269 -7.19 -9.37 1.76
CA ALA A 269 -5.82 -9.47 1.25
C ALA A 269 -5.73 -10.43 0.07
N LYS A 270 -5.36 -9.92 -1.10
CA LYS A 270 -5.10 -10.74 -2.30
C LYS A 270 -3.72 -11.41 -2.24
N VAL A 271 -2.77 -10.75 -1.64
CA VAL A 271 -1.38 -11.22 -1.49
C VAL A 271 -1.02 -11.20 -0.01
N PRO A 272 -0.79 -12.38 0.60
CA PRO A 272 -0.53 -12.48 2.05
C PRO A 272 0.67 -11.65 2.54
N ASN A 273 1.69 -11.51 1.70
CA ASN A 273 2.95 -10.83 2.03
C ASN A 273 3.03 -9.42 1.44
N SER A 274 1.93 -8.86 0.94
CA SER A 274 1.92 -7.46 0.46
C SER A 274 2.17 -6.51 1.63
N GLN A 275 2.75 -5.37 1.33
CA GLN A 275 3.02 -4.34 2.33
C GLN A 275 1.75 -3.91 3.06
N GLU A 276 0.64 -3.77 2.34
CA GLU A 276 -0.67 -3.44 2.90
C GLU A 276 -1.16 -4.51 3.89
N THR A 277 -0.97 -5.79 3.57
CA THR A 277 -1.36 -6.90 4.46
C THR A 277 -0.52 -6.91 5.73
N LEU A 278 0.80 -6.69 5.61
CA LEU A 278 1.70 -6.61 6.76
C LEU A 278 1.33 -5.42 7.66
N TYR A 279 1.03 -4.25 7.09
CA TYR A 279 0.55 -3.11 7.88
C TYR A 279 -0.79 -3.41 8.57
N ALA A 280 -1.75 -4.01 7.86
CA ALA A 280 -3.05 -4.38 8.44
C ALA A 280 -2.89 -5.30 9.65
N ARG A 281 -2.11 -6.39 9.52
CA ARG A 281 -1.85 -7.34 10.61
C ARG A 281 -1.10 -6.69 11.77
N TYR A 282 -0.08 -5.91 11.48
CA TYR A 282 0.70 -5.23 12.51
C TYR A 282 -0.18 -4.31 13.37
N PHE A 283 -1.00 -3.47 12.74
CA PHE A 283 -1.89 -2.56 13.47
C PHE A 283 -3.09 -3.30 14.11
N LEU A 284 -3.56 -4.39 13.52
CA LEU A 284 -4.55 -5.27 14.13
C LEU A 284 -4.02 -5.85 15.45
N GLY A 285 -2.76 -6.30 15.46
CA GLY A 285 -2.07 -6.72 16.67
C GLY A 285 -2.05 -5.63 17.74
N ILE A 286 -1.74 -4.38 17.38
CA ILE A 286 -1.78 -3.23 18.31
C ILE A 286 -3.22 -3.00 18.84
N CYS A 287 -4.23 -3.12 17.99
CA CYS A 287 -5.62 -2.98 18.42
C CYS A 287 -6.03 -4.08 19.41
N TYR A 288 -5.63 -5.31 19.14
CA TYR A 288 -5.88 -6.43 20.06
C TYR A 288 -5.12 -6.27 21.38
N GLU A 289 -3.87 -5.84 21.35
CA GLU A 289 -3.08 -5.52 22.54
C GLU A 289 -3.79 -4.49 23.43
N LYS A 290 -4.21 -3.35 22.85
CA LYS A 290 -4.96 -2.32 23.56
C LYS A 290 -6.30 -2.82 24.10
N SER A 291 -6.92 -3.78 23.42
CA SER A 291 -8.17 -4.44 23.83
C SER A 291 -7.95 -5.60 24.79
N ARG A 292 -6.73 -5.84 25.28
CA ARG A 292 -6.35 -6.96 26.17
C ARG A 292 -6.54 -8.36 25.57
N LYS A 293 -6.65 -8.45 24.25
CA LYS A 293 -6.71 -9.72 23.50
C LYS A 293 -5.31 -10.16 23.10
N ILE A 294 -4.44 -10.40 24.09
CA ILE A 294 -2.99 -10.55 23.90
C ILE A 294 -2.65 -11.74 22.98
N GLU A 295 -3.31 -12.88 23.16
CA GLU A 295 -3.08 -14.06 22.30
C GLU A 295 -3.34 -13.76 20.83
N LYS A 296 -4.44 -13.04 20.53
CA LYS A 296 -4.73 -12.61 19.14
C LYS A 296 -3.71 -11.60 18.62
N ALA A 297 -3.18 -10.74 19.48
CA ALA A 297 -2.13 -9.79 19.08
C ALA A 297 -0.85 -10.52 18.67
N ILE A 298 -0.41 -11.48 19.49
CA ILE A 298 0.78 -12.32 19.22
C ILE A 298 0.61 -13.07 17.90
N GLU A 299 -0.53 -13.72 17.68
CA GLU A 299 -0.83 -14.44 16.41
C GLU A 299 -0.65 -13.55 15.17
N GLN A 300 -1.14 -12.30 15.23
CA GLN A 300 -0.98 -11.37 14.10
C GLN A 300 0.49 -10.99 13.92
N TRP A 301 1.22 -10.68 14.98
CA TRP A 301 2.64 -10.30 14.89
C TRP A 301 3.54 -11.46 14.50
N GLU A 302 3.28 -12.69 14.94
CA GLU A 302 3.99 -13.88 14.46
C GLU A 302 3.83 -14.07 12.95
N THR A 303 2.60 -13.86 12.45
CA THR A 303 2.34 -13.93 11.01
C THR A 303 3.14 -12.88 10.26
N VAL A 304 3.22 -11.64 10.78
CA VAL A 304 4.06 -10.58 10.21
C VAL A 304 5.54 -10.97 10.26
N TYR A 305 6.02 -11.48 11.40
CA TYR A 305 7.41 -11.90 11.60
C TYR A 305 7.83 -13.01 10.62
N LYS A 306 6.97 -14.02 10.43
CA LYS A 306 7.20 -15.11 9.46
C LYS A 306 7.36 -14.60 8.02
N CYS A 307 6.62 -13.54 7.67
CA CYS A 307 6.70 -12.92 6.34
C CYS A 307 7.88 -11.96 6.20
N ASN A 308 8.13 -11.15 7.23
CA ASN A 308 9.20 -10.15 7.26
C ASN A 308 9.60 -9.84 8.71
N SER A 309 10.67 -10.48 9.16
CA SER A 309 11.20 -10.31 10.53
C SER A 309 11.71 -8.90 10.84
N LYS A 310 11.96 -8.07 9.82
CA LYS A 310 12.42 -6.68 9.98
C LYS A 310 11.28 -5.66 9.84
N PHE A 311 10.03 -6.12 9.83
CA PHE A 311 8.89 -5.22 9.68
C PHE A 311 8.64 -4.44 10.97
N LYS A 312 8.89 -3.14 10.95
CA LYS A 312 8.76 -2.25 12.11
C LYS A 312 9.47 -2.83 13.34
N ASP A 313 8.82 -2.78 14.50
CA ASP A 313 9.29 -3.28 15.78
C ASP A 313 8.65 -4.65 16.17
N VAL A 314 8.20 -5.44 15.17
CA VAL A 314 7.51 -6.71 15.41
C VAL A 314 8.29 -7.67 16.32
N VAL A 315 9.62 -7.68 16.20
CA VAL A 315 10.49 -8.50 17.07
C VAL A 315 10.41 -8.02 18.51
N SER A 316 10.46 -6.71 18.73
CA SER A 316 10.32 -6.11 20.06
C SER A 316 8.95 -6.44 20.66
N LYS A 317 7.88 -6.32 19.86
CA LYS A 317 6.52 -6.69 20.27
C LYS A 317 6.41 -8.17 20.69
N LEU A 318 6.97 -9.08 19.91
CA LEU A 318 6.95 -10.51 20.27
C LEU A 318 7.79 -10.80 21.52
N ASN A 319 8.96 -10.17 21.66
CA ASN A 319 9.80 -10.36 22.84
C ASN A 319 9.14 -9.86 24.13
N GLN A 320 8.36 -8.78 24.08
CA GLN A 320 7.58 -8.28 25.22
C GLN A 320 6.63 -9.34 25.80
N TYR A 321 6.13 -10.24 24.94
CA TYR A 321 5.15 -11.26 25.32
C TYR A 321 5.73 -12.69 25.38
N LYS A 322 7.01 -12.88 25.09
CA LYS A 322 7.67 -14.20 25.11
C LYS A 322 7.54 -14.90 26.45
N GLU A 323 7.56 -14.14 27.55
CA GLU A 323 7.45 -14.66 28.89
C GLU A 323 6.02 -15.05 29.30
N LEU A 324 5.00 -14.65 28.50
CA LEU A 324 3.62 -15.13 28.73
C LEU A 324 3.47 -16.63 28.51
N GLU A 325 4.36 -17.24 27.73
CA GLU A 325 4.37 -18.70 27.52
C GLU A 325 4.97 -19.46 28.73
N THR A 326 5.79 -18.76 29.52
CA THR A 326 6.57 -19.38 30.63
C THR A 326 6.12 -18.96 32.00
N ASN A 327 5.26 -17.94 32.14
CA ASN A 327 4.83 -17.38 33.45
C ASN A 327 3.31 -17.15 33.48
N ASP A 328 2.60 -18.14 34.02
CA ASP A 328 1.13 -18.12 34.12
C ASP A 328 0.61 -16.96 34.98
N GLY A 329 1.34 -16.53 36.01
CA GLY A 329 0.96 -15.40 36.86
C GLY A 329 0.99 -14.06 36.11
N ILE A 330 2.01 -13.80 35.30
CA ILE A 330 2.07 -12.60 34.42
C ILE A 330 0.98 -12.67 33.34
N LYS A 331 0.75 -13.86 32.77
CA LYS A 331 -0.32 -14.07 31.81
C LYS A 331 -1.68 -13.71 32.40
N GLU A 332 -2.00 -14.26 33.57
CA GLU A 332 -3.25 -13.97 34.28
C GLU A 332 -3.36 -12.46 34.60
N TYR A 333 -2.31 -11.83 35.11
CA TYR A 333 -2.27 -10.42 35.45
C TYR A 333 -2.58 -9.53 34.24
N LEU A 334 -2.05 -9.85 33.07
CA LEU A 334 -2.24 -9.06 31.83
C LEU A 334 -3.58 -9.33 31.14
N THR A 335 -4.11 -10.56 31.22
CA THR A 335 -5.29 -11.00 30.42
C THR A 335 -6.59 -11.05 31.21
N ALA A 336 -6.54 -11.10 32.55
CA ALA A 336 -7.72 -11.16 33.41
C ALA A 336 -8.75 -10.04 33.10
N ASN A 337 -10.03 -10.37 33.21
CA ASN A 337 -11.07 -9.34 33.15
C ASN A 337 -10.97 -8.41 34.38
N ASN A 338 -11.70 -7.30 34.37
CA ASN A 338 -11.56 -6.27 35.41
C ASN A 338 -11.86 -6.79 36.84
N GLN A 339 -12.85 -7.67 37.00
CA GLN A 339 -13.19 -8.23 38.30
C GLN A 339 -12.11 -9.21 38.80
N GLN A 340 -11.69 -10.13 37.93
CA GLN A 340 -10.62 -11.08 38.23
C GLN A 340 -9.32 -10.34 38.55
N PHE A 341 -8.99 -9.31 37.80
CA PHE A 341 -7.81 -8.50 38.02
C PHE A 341 -7.81 -7.81 39.40
N VAL A 342 -8.94 -7.24 39.82
CA VAL A 342 -9.06 -6.62 41.14
C VAL A 342 -8.87 -7.66 42.26
N GLU A 343 -9.45 -8.85 42.13
CA GLU A 343 -9.27 -9.93 43.13
C GLU A 343 -7.80 -10.39 43.18
N LEU A 344 -7.14 -10.48 42.01
CA LEU A 344 -5.71 -10.77 41.93
C LEU A 344 -4.89 -9.71 42.71
N CYS A 345 -5.16 -8.41 42.43
CA CYS A 345 -4.48 -7.28 43.09
C CYS A 345 -4.71 -7.28 44.62
N LYS A 346 -5.92 -7.60 45.09
CA LYS A 346 -6.21 -7.74 46.52
C LYS A 346 -5.43 -8.90 47.19
N ARG A 347 -5.32 -10.03 46.48
CA ARG A 347 -4.50 -11.17 46.97
C ARG A 347 -3.04 -10.78 47.09
N ILE A 348 -2.49 -10.06 46.10
CA ILE A 348 -1.11 -9.55 46.11
C ILE A 348 -0.88 -8.60 47.31
N LEU A 349 -1.80 -7.65 47.54
CA LEU A 349 -1.71 -6.72 48.67
C LEU A 349 -1.73 -7.44 50.03
N LEU A 350 -2.62 -8.39 50.12
CA LEU A 350 -2.73 -9.15 51.38
C LEU A 350 -1.49 -10.04 51.63
N ALA A 351 -1.06 -10.77 50.63
CA ALA A 351 0.06 -11.72 50.76
C ALA A 351 1.44 -11.02 50.85
N GLY A 352 1.62 -9.92 50.14
CA GLY A 352 2.90 -9.22 50.08
C GLY A 352 3.10 -8.17 51.14
N TYR A 353 2.03 -7.49 51.56
CA TYR A 353 2.11 -6.28 52.41
C TYR A 353 1.19 -6.34 53.63
N ASN A 354 0.42 -7.39 53.84
CA ASN A 354 -0.61 -7.51 54.86
C ASN A 354 -1.63 -6.37 54.86
N LEU A 355 -1.95 -5.87 53.65
CA LEU A 355 -2.88 -4.79 53.40
C LEU A 355 -4.24 -5.30 52.94
N GLN A 356 -5.33 -4.78 53.56
CA GLN A 356 -6.70 -5.09 53.21
C GLN A 356 -7.35 -3.96 52.47
N SER A 357 -7.95 -4.26 51.28
CA SER A 357 -8.64 -3.30 50.43
C SER A 357 -9.85 -2.70 51.13
N GLN A 358 -9.97 -1.36 51.05
CA GLN A 358 -11.11 -0.58 51.55
C GLN A 358 -11.95 -0.06 50.38
N LYS A 359 -11.30 0.46 49.33
CA LYS A 359 -11.94 1.00 48.15
C LYS A 359 -11.11 0.66 46.92
N THR A 360 -11.80 0.36 45.82
CA THR A 360 -11.16 0.09 44.52
C THR A 360 -11.78 0.95 43.46
N ASP A 361 -10.95 1.63 42.69
CA ASP A 361 -11.33 2.43 41.53
C ASP A 361 -10.59 1.91 40.28
N PHE A 362 -11.28 1.80 39.15
CA PHE A 362 -10.64 1.42 37.86
C PHE A 362 -9.93 2.61 37.25
N THR A 363 -8.82 2.33 36.61
CA THR A 363 -8.04 3.30 35.84
C THR A 363 -7.86 2.81 34.38
N PRO A 364 -7.52 3.68 33.43
CA PRO A 364 -7.28 3.25 32.05
C PRO A 364 -6.20 2.15 31.92
N TYR A 365 -5.28 2.09 32.88
CA TYR A 365 -4.12 1.18 32.83
C TYR A 365 -4.24 -0.01 33.80
N GLY A 366 -5.30 -0.09 34.60
CA GLY A 366 -5.47 -1.16 35.59
C GLY A 366 -6.45 -0.77 36.68
N CYS A 367 -6.01 -0.77 37.94
CA CYS A 367 -6.85 -0.33 39.08
C CYS A 367 -6.02 0.41 40.15
N GLN A 368 -6.75 1.16 40.98
CA GLN A 368 -6.24 1.82 42.18
C GLN A 368 -7.00 1.31 43.39
N ILE A 369 -6.28 0.90 44.43
CA ILE A 369 -6.84 0.33 45.65
C ILE A 369 -6.37 1.17 46.86
N LEU A 370 -7.33 1.73 47.58
CA LEU A 370 -7.10 2.27 48.92
C LEU A 370 -7.12 1.11 49.90
N ALA A 371 -6.05 0.95 50.67
CA ALA A 371 -5.88 -0.17 51.59
C ALA A 371 -5.42 0.29 52.99
N THR A 372 -5.68 -0.54 53.97
CA THR A 372 -5.23 -0.35 55.36
C THR A 372 -4.57 -1.64 55.85
N GLU A 373 -3.73 -1.54 56.86
CA GLU A 373 -3.19 -2.75 57.51
C GLU A 373 -4.30 -3.62 58.04
N LYS A 374 -4.19 -4.93 57.86
CA LYS A 374 -5.10 -5.89 58.44
C LYS A 374 -4.93 -5.86 59.96
N LYS A 375 -5.96 -5.39 60.70
CA LYS A 375 -5.91 -5.26 62.14
C LYS A 375 -5.59 -6.62 62.78
N GLN A 376 -4.55 -6.68 63.59
CA GLN A 376 -4.40 -7.72 64.63
C GLN A 376 -5.24 -7.26 65.82
N GLU A 377 -5.97 -8.19 66.46
CA GLU A 377 -6.94 -7.93 67.57
C GLU A 377 -6.36 -7.18 68.77
N ALA A 378 -5.03 -7.05 68.88
CA ALA A 378 -4.34 -6.46 70.02
C ALA A 378 -4.27 -4.90 70.05
N PHE A 379 -4.63 -4.18 68.98
CA PHE A 379 -4.47 -2.72 68.94
C PHE A 379 -5.74 -1.99 68.46
N LEU A 380 -6.77 -1.99 69.26
CA LEU A 380 -8.08 -1.37 69.00
C LEU A 380 -8.04 0.17 68.87
N ASN A 381 -7.01 0.88 69.34
CA ASN A 381 -6.93 2.33 69.42
C ASN A 381 -5.88 2.97 68.50
N ALA A 382 -5.24 2.24 67.60
CA ALA A 382 -4.28 2.83 66.67
C ALA A 382 -4.98 3.58 65.53
N LYS A 383 -4.53 4.82 65.22
CA LYS A 383 -5.00 5.64 64.12
C LYS A 383 -4.83 4.84 62.83
N GLN A 384 -5.91 4.65 62.08
CA GLN A 384 -5.92 3.85 60.87
C GLN A 384 -5.02 4.53 59.82
N GLN A 385 -4.02 3.79 59.33
CA GLN A 385 -3.09 4.26 58.30
C GLN A 385 -3.58 3.80 56.94
N PHE A 386 -3.61 4.74 55.97
CA PHE A 386 -4.05 4.48 54.61
C PHE A 386 -2.88 4.41 53.65
N PHE A 387 -2.91 3.41 52.78
CA PHE A 387 -1.97 3.15 51.71
C PHE A 387 -2.71 3.24 50.39
N LEU A 388 -2.05 3.83 49.36
CA LEU A 388 -2.62 3.88 48.05
C LEU A 388 -1.80 2.98 47.12
N ALA A 389 -2.41 1.89 46.62
CA ALA A 389 -1.80 0.96 45.70
C ALA A 389 -2.35 1.21 44.28
N GLN A 390 -1.46 1.37 43.30
CA GLN A 390 -1.80 1.45 41.88
C GLN A 390 -1.22 0.24 41.17
N PHE A 391 -2.03 -0.41 40.34
CA PHE A 391 -1.65 -1.58 39.58
C PHE A 391 -1.73 -1.27 38.09
N TYR A 392 -0.59 -1.36 37.40
CA TYR A 392 -0.46 -1.09 35.97
C TYR A 392 -0.33 -2.41 35.20
N ARG A 393 -1.26 -2.63 34.27
CA ARG A 393 -1.23 -3.74 33.31
C ARG A 393 -0.64 -3.24 31.99
N SER A 394 0.66 -3.03 31.92
CA SER A 394 1.38 -2.57 30.74
C SER A 394 2.66 -3.35 30.55
N THR A 395 2.99 -3.60 29.30
CA THR A 395 4.29 -4.15 28.90
C THR A 395 5.31 -3.05 28.61
N ASP A 396 4.85 -1.80 28.51
CA ASP A 396 5.71 -0.64 28.30
C ASP A 396 6.32 -0.17 29.62
N THR A 397 7.56 0.29 29.56
CA THR A 397 8.26 0.90 30.71
C THR A 397 7.44 2.06 31.29
N ILE A 398 7.28 2.08 32.60
CA ILE A 398 6.54 3.13 33.32
C ILE A 398 7.42 4.34 33.49
N GLU A 399 7.00 5.44 32.89
CA GLU A 399 7.69 6.74 32.94
C GLU A 399 7.45 7.48 34.27
N GLU A 400 8.14 8.59 34.49
CA GLU A 400 8.06 9.38 35.71
C GLU A 400 6.67 10.00 35.96
N THR A 401 5.91 10.33 34.92
CA THR A 401 4.62 11.06 35.05
C THR A 401 3.58 10.33 35.91
N PRO A 402 3.32 9.02 35.79
CA PRO A 402 2.43 8.28 36.68
C PRO A 402 2.91 8.29 38.13
N VAL A 403 4.22 8.18 38.35
CA VAL A 403 4.82 8.17 39.69
C VAL A 403 4.65 9.52 40.38
N ARG A 404 4.82 10.62 39.66
CA ARG A 404 4.53 11.99 40.15
C ARG A 404 3.07 12.15 40.57
N LYS A 405 2.12 11.71 39.74
CA LYS A 405 0.69 11.78 40.06
C LYS A 405 0.34 11.00 41.33
N LEU A 406 0.94 9.83 41.52
CA LEU A 406 0.76 9.06 42.76
C LEU A 406 1.30 9.82 43.95
N ALA A 407 2.53 10.39 43.88
CA ALA A 407 3.14 11.18 44.94
C ALA A 407 2.27 12.37 45.35
N ASP A 408 1.75 13.10 44.37
CA ASP A 408 0.87 14.27 44.63
C ASP A 408 -0.43 13.84 45.30
N THR A 409 -1.00 12.71 44.89
CA THR A 409 -2.22 12.17 45.50
C THR A 409 -1.99 11.78 46.94
N ILE A 410 -0.85 11.11 47.26
CA ILE A 410 -0.48 10.71 48.61
C ILE A 410 -0.32 11.94 49.52
N LYS A 411 0.42 12.95 49.03
CA LYS A 411 0.65 14.22 49.75
C LYS A 411 -0.69 14.93 50.03
N THR A 412 -1.55 15.05 49.00
CA THR A 412 -2.80 15.82 49.10
C THR A 412 -3.80 15.15 50.01
N LYS A 413 -3.88 13.80 50.00
CA LYS A 413 -4.82 13.01 50.82
C LYS A 413 -4.29 12.61 52.16
N GLY A 414 -3.00 12.86 52.46
CA GLY A 414 -2.37 12.51 53.73
C GLY A 414 -2.22 11.00 53.94
N TYR A 415 -2.00 10.24 52.84
CA TYR A 415 -1.75 8.80 52.93
C TYR A 415 -0.30 8.52 53.37
N VAL A 416 -0.07 7.37 54.00
CA VAL A 416 1.23 7.04 54.60
C VAL A 416 2.24 6.69 53.49
N LYS A 417 1.84 5.87 52.53
CA LYS A 417 2.72 5.39 51.47
C LYS A 417 1.94 5.04 50.19
N GLY A 418 2.58 5.21 49.05
CA GLY A 418 2.13 4.75 47.73
C GLY A 418 2.88 3.49 47.31
N LEU A 419 2.15 2.58 46.73
CA LEU A 419 2.67 1.35 46.15
C LEU A 419 2.30 1.35 44.65
N LEU A 420 3.27 1.27 43.77
CA LEU A 420 3.01 1.22 42.33
C LEU A 420 3.54 -0.09 41.77
N PHE A 421 2.62 -0.99 41.40
CA PHE A 421 2.87 -2.31 40.84
C PHE A 421 2.82 -2.24 39.32
N ALA A 422 3.81 -2.81 38.66
CA ALA A 422 3.86 -2.86 37.19
C ALA A 422 4.25 -4.25 36.70
N SER A 423 3.64 -4.67 35.58
CA SER A 423 4.05 -5.87 34.83
C SER A 423 5.22 -5.59 33.88
N SER A 424 5.84 -4.43 34.00
CA SER A 424 7.02 -3.95 33.26
C SER A 424 8.00 -3.29 34.22
N ASP A 425 9.10 -2.76 33.68
CA ASP A 425 10.08 -1.99 34.46
C ASP A 425 9.70 -0.51 34.56
N PHE A 426 10.39 0.19 35.46
CA PHE A 426 10.31 1.63 35.61
C PHE A 426 11.50 2.31 34.97
N SER A 427 11.30 3.47 34.32
CA SER A 427 12.40 4.26 33.81
C SER A 427 13.31 4.75 34.95
N HIS A 428 14.59 5.01 34.62
CA HIS A 428 15.53 5.52 35.58
C HIS A 428 15.04 6.82 36.25
N ALA A 429 14.41 7.70 35.48
CA ALA A 429 13.81 8.94 36.00
C ALA A 429 12.71 8.67 37.02
N ALA A 430 11.85 7.66 36.77
CA ALA A 430 10.81 7.24 37.69
C ALA A 430 11.39 6.68 39.01
N GLN A 431 12.45 5.89 38.94
CA GLN A 431 13.14 5.33 40.11
C GLN A 431 13.77 6.42 40.97
N VAL A 432 14.59 7.29 40.37
CA VAL A 432 15.20 8.41 41.06
C VAL A 432 14.16 9.34 41.70
N PHE A 433 13.02 9.56 41.02
CA PHE A 433 11.96 10.36 41.60
C PHE A 433 11.30 9.70 42.83
N ALA A 434 11.16 8.39 42.84
CA ALA A 434 10.52 7.65 43.95
C ALA A 434 11.42 7.53 45.17
N ASP A 435 12.75 7.42 45.02
CA ASP A 435 13.72 7.13 46.10
C ASP A 435 13.66 8.10 47.30
N SER A 436 13.34 9.35 47.07
CA SER A 436 13.28 10.39 48.12
C SER A 436 11.87 10.64 48.65
N ARG A 437 10.91 9.76 48.38
CA ARG A 437 9.47 9.95 48.64
C ARG A 437 8.84 8.73 49.29
N PRO A 438 7.68 8.85 49.96
CA PRO A 438 6.98 7.73 50.53
C PRO A 438 6.30 6.88 49.42
N LEU A 439 7.10 6.40 48.51
CA LEU A 439 6.70 5.58 47.35
C LEU A 439 7.49 4.26 47.37
N ALA A 440 6.85 3.19 46.94
CA ALA A 440 7.54 1.96 46.56
C ALA A 440 7.14 1.59 45.12
N LEU A 441 8.13 1.43 44.29
CA LEU A 441 7.97 0.92 42.95
C LEU A 441 8.20 -0.59 42.96
N ILE A 442 7.24 -1.35 42.47
CA ILE A 442 7.27 -2.79 42.41
C ILE A 442 7.34 -3.21 40.94
N PRO A 443 8.57 -3.40 40.42
CA PRO A 443 8.78 -3.82 39.04
C PRO A 443 8.37 -5.29 38.86
N LYS A 444 8.38 -5.75 37.61
CA LYS A 444 7.97 -7.08 37.18
C LYS A 444 8.57 -8.20 38.00
N ASP A 445 9.87 -8.24 38.22
CA ASP A 445 10.55 -9.32 38.96
C ASP A 445 10.06 -9.42 40.41
N THR A 446 9.84 -8.26 41.04
CA THR A 446 9.30 -8.19 42.39
C THR A 446 7.83 -8.62 42.39
N LEU A 447 7.05 -8.20 41.38
CA LEU A 447 5.64 -8.62 41.26
C LEU A 447 5.50 -10.13 41.07
N GLU A 448 6.38 -10.77 40.29
CA GLU A 448 6.43 -12.21 40.12
C GLU A 448 6.70 -12.96 41.48
N SER A 449 7.59 -12.40 42.25
CA SER A 449 7.82 -12.96 43.60
C SER A 449 6.58 -12.88 44.52
N LEU A 450 5.79 -11.82 44.32
CA LEU A 450 4.53 -11.63 45.05
C LEU A 450 3.42 -12.57 44.55
N PHE A 451 3.40 -12.92 43.28
CA PHE A 451 2.48 -13.95 42.75
C PHE A 451 2.70 -15.29 43.46
N ARG A 452 3.94 -15.72 43.57
CA ARG A 452 4.27 -16.97 44.31
C ARG A 452 3.82 -16.92 45.74
N LYS A 453 4.02 -15.80 46.45
CA LYS A 453 3.54 -15.61 47.84
C LYS A 453 2.01 -15.60 47.92
N ALA A 454 1.32 -15.09 46.91
CA ALA A 454 -0.14 -15.06 46.87
C ALA A 454 -0.77 -16.36 46.35
N GLY A 455 0.02 -17.42 46.09
CA GLY A 455 -0.46 -18.70 45.54
C GLY A 455 -1.03 -18.55 44.13
N ILE A 456 -0.48 -17.63 43.31
CA ILE A 456 -0.79 -17.42 41.91
C ILE A 456 0.32 -18.11 41.14
N GLN A 457 -0.03 -19.19 40.46
CA GLN A 457 0.93 -20.00 39.67
C GLN A 457 0.87 -19.59 38.22
#